data_4151deb7fa2428ef91ccf61287ba7246
#
_entry.id   4151deb7fa2428ef91ccf61287ba7246
#
_cell.length_a   1.000
_cell.length_b   1.000
_cell.length_c   1.000
_cell.angle_alpha   90.00
_cell.angle_beta   90.00
_cell.angle_gamma   90.00
#
_symmetry.space_group_name_H-M   'P 1'
#
loop_
_entity.id
_entity.type
_entity.pdbx_description
1 polymer ?
#
loop_
_entity_poly.entity_id
_entity_poly.type
_entity_poly.pdbx_seq_one_letter_code
_entity_poly.pdbx_strand_id
1 'polypeptide(L)'
;PHFSEPKAEVDPQLLQAVIACRYDVLAKYAKSLKRAYSEELNKLREVAPQDARILRSLKRWLNQDEKMVPEPERRKLAEVLPKSRVLMTMVAMRRDLAAVWGRSAATRDQLVRQLQDWCQRAEASGIRPLAEFSERLRRYA
;
A
#
# COMPACT_ATOMS: atom_id res chain seq x y z
N PRO A 1 -13.89 -3.45 -25.63
CA PRO A 1 -13.66 -3.87 -25.14
C PRO A 1 -13.17 -4.22 -24.55
N HIS A 2 -13.14 -4.44 -24.38
CA HIS A 2 -12.76 -4.86 -23.74
C HIS A 2 -12.40 -5.56 -23.46
N PHE A 3 -12.28 -5.80 -23.32
CA PHE A 3 -11.86 -6.50 -23.13
C PHE A 3 -11.72 -7.35 -22.54
N SER A 4 -11.83 -7.51 -22.62
CA SER A 4 -11.78 -8.79 -22.21
C SER A 4 -10.66 -9.25 -21.29
N GLU A 5 -10.36 -8.51 -20.37
CA GLU A 5 -9.41 -8.85 -19.35
C GLU A 5 -9.89 -10.06 -18.57
N PRO A 6 -9.04 -11.07 -18.34
CA PRO A 6 -9.44 -12.17 -17.47
C PRO A 6 -9.73 -11.70 -16.06
N LYS A 7 -9.02 -10.70 -15.60
CA LYS A 7 -9.32 -10.11 -14.30
C LYS A 7 -10.40 -9.08 -14.47
N ALA A 8 -11.37 -9.14 -13.60
CA ALA A 8 -12.47 -8.22 -13.65
C ALA A 8 -12.04 -6.80 -13.40
N GLU A 9 -12.67 -5.87 -14.07
CA GLU A 9 -12.53 -4.47 -13.73
C GLU A 9 -13.20 -4.20 -12.40
N VAL A 10 -12.81 -3.11 -11.75
CA VAL A 10 -13.44 -2.71 -10.50
C VAL A 10 -14.86 -2.25 -10.79
N ASP A 11 -15.83 -2.88 -10.12
CA ASP A 11 -17.23 -2.53 -10.24
C ASP A 11 -17.45 -1.08 -9.79
N PRO A 12 -18.22 -0.27 -10.54
CA PRO A 12 -18.50 1.11 -10.13
C PRO A 12 -19.14 1.23 -8.75
N GLN A 13 -20.01 0.31 -8.36
CA GLN A 13 -20.59 0.34 -7.02
C GLN A 13 -19.55 0.06 -5.96
N LEU A 14 -18.67 -0.87 -6.27
CA LEU A 14 -17.57 -1.20 -5.39
C LEU A 14 -16.63 -0.02 -5.23
N LEU A 15 -16.36 0.68 -6.33
CA LEU A 15 -15.52 1.86 -6.29
C LEU A 15 -16.12 2.91 -5.38
N GLN A 16 -17.43 3.13 -5.43
CA GLN A 16 -18.06 4.09 -4.54
C GLN A 16 -17.91 3.71 -3.08
N ALA A 17 -18.05 2.43 -2.77
CA ALA A 17 -17.85 1.94 -1.42
C ALA A 17 -16.41 2.17 -0.97
N VAL A 18 -15.44 1.91 -1.86
CA VAL A 18 -14.03 2.12 -1.54
C VAL A 18 -13.76 3.60 -1.28
N ILE A 19 -14.27 4.47 -2.14
CA ILE A 19 -14.05 5.91 -1.97
C ILE A 19 -14.66 6.41 -0.67
N ALA A 20 -15.85 5.93 -0.33
CA ALA A 20 -16.52 6.35 0.89
C ALA A 20 -15.84 5.81 2.14
N CYS A 21 -15.07 4.74 2.01
CA CYS A 21 -14.48 4.03 3.16
C CYS A 21 -12.97 4.08 3.16
N ARG A 22 -12.39 5.25 2.83
CA ARG A 22 -10.94 5.41 2.76
C ARG A 22 -10.23 4.87 4.01
N TYR A 23 -10.70 5.27 5.18
CA TYR A 23 -10.04 4.86 6.42
C TYR A 23 -10.16 3.36 6.66
N ASP A 24 -11.30 2.78 6.27
CA ASP A 24 -11.50 1.36 6.42
C ASP A 24 -10.56 0.57 5.51
N VAL A 25 -10.42 1.01 4.26
CA VAL A 25 -9.55 0.33 3.30
C VAL A 25 -8.09 0.42 3.76
N LEU A 26 -7.64 1.58 4.20
CA LEU A 26 -6.27 1.75 4.67
C LEU A 26 -6.01 0.97 5.95
N ALA A 27 -7.01 0.88 6.83
CA ALA A 27 -6.88 0.06 8.04
C ALA A 27 -6.76 -1.42 7.69
N LYS A 28 -7.53 -1.87 6.69
CA LYS A 28 -7.43 -3.25 6.22
C LYS A 28 -6.10 -3.52 5.56
N TYR A 29 -5.56 -2.54 4.85
CA TYR A 29 -4.24 -2.65 4.27
C TYR A 29 -3.19 -2.88 5.37
N ALA A 30 -3.22 -2.04 6.40
CA ALA A 30 -2.28 -2.16 7.51
C ALA A 30 -2.39 -3.52 8.18
N LYS A 31 -3.61 -3.97 8.42
CA LYS A 31 -3.85 -5.26 9.06
C LYS A 31 -3.35 -6.40 8.19
N SER A 32 -3.63 -6.34 6.89
CA SER A 32 -3.26 -7.40 5.97
C SER A 32 -1.75 -7.54 5.82
N LEU A 33 -1.01 -6.44 5.93
CA LEU A 33 0.42 -6.46 5.73
C LEU A 33 1.23 -6.46 7.02
N LYS A 34 0.56 -6.47 8.17
CA LYS A 34 1.25 -6.40 9.45
C LYS A 34 2.28 -7.52 9.61
N ARG A 35 1.88 -8.74 9.28
CA ARG A 35 2.77 -9.89 9.40
C ARG A 35 3.95 -9.77 8.44
N ALA A 36 3.68 -9.31 7.22
CA ALA A 36 4.73 -9.14 6.23
C ALA A 36 5.74 -8.09 6.68
N TYR A 37 5.29 -6.99 7.27
CA TYR A 37 6.21 -6.01 7.83
C TYR A 37 7.13 -6.65 8.87
N SER A 38 6.55 -7.43 9.78
CA SER A 38 7.33 -8.06 10.84
C SER A 38 8.34 -9.05 10.28
N GLU A 39 7.91 -9.84 9.30
CA GLU A 39 8.81 -10.84 8.68
C GLU A 39 9.96 -10.16 7.95
N GLU A 40 9.67 -9.07 7.23
CA GLU A 40 10.74 -8.37 6.51
C GLU A 40 11.69 -7.65 7.44
N LEU A 41 11.19 -7.14 8.56
CA LEU A 41 12.07 -6.56 9.58
C LEU A 41 12.99 -7.61 10.17
N ASN A 42 12.47 -8.83 10.40
CA ASN A 42 13.29 -9.92 10.90
C ASN A 42 14.37 -10.31 9.90
N LYS A 43 14.03 -10.34 8.61
CA LYS A 43 15.03 -10.62 7.57
C LYS A 43 16.09 -9.54 7.52
N LEU A 44 15.69 -8.30 7.62
CA LEU A 44 16.62 -7.20 7.59
C LEU A 44 17.58 -7.23 8.77
N ARG A 45 17.08 -7.66 9.93
CA ARG A 45 17.91 -7.78 11.13
C ARG A 45 19.08 -8.75 10.91
N GLU A 46 18.89 -9.76 10.05
CA GLU A 46 19.95 -10.74 9.78
C GLU A 46 21.12 -10.10 9.02
N VAL A 47 20.84 -9.13 8.15
CA VAL A 47 21.88 -8.56 7.29
C VAL A 47 22.25 -7.12 7.66
N ALA A 48 21.37 -6.39 8.31
CA ALA A 48 21.60 -5.00 8.68
C ALA A 48 20.89 -4.71 10.00
N PRO A 49 21.43 -5.20 11.12
CA PRO A 49 20.73 -5.11 12.43
C PRO A 49 20.47 -3.68 12.88
N GLN A 50 21.36 -2.74 12.57
CA GLN A 50 21.13 -1.36 12.98
C GLN A 50 20.00 -0.72 12.19
N ASP A 51 19.95 -0.98 10.88
CA ASP A 51 18.87 -0.47 10.05
C ASP A 51 17.54 -1.06 10.49
N ALA A 52 17.52 -2.35 10.80
CA ALA A 52 16.31 -2.99 11.29
C ALA A 52 15.83 -2.38 12.59
N ARG A 53 16.77 -2.04 13.49
CA ARG A 53 16.43 -1.40 14.74
C ARG A 53 15.80 -0.03 14.53
N ILE A 54 16.38 0.75 13.60
CA ILE A 54 15.85 2.07 13.28
C ILE A 54 14.44 1.95 12.73
N LEU A 55 14.22 1.05 11.76
CA LEU A 55 12.89 0.86 11.19
C LEU A 55 11.89 0.36 12.23
N ARG A 56 12.32 -0.50 13.14
CA ARG A 56 11.42 -0.99 14.18
C ARG A 56 10.99 0.14 15.11
N SER A 57 11.89 1.07 15.40
CA SER A 57 11.54 2.23 16.22
C SER A 57 10.61 3.19 15.50
N LEU A 58 10.58 3.14 14.16
CA LEU A 58 9.74 4.00 13.33
C LEU A 58 8.50 3.26 12.82
N LYS A 59 8.23 2.07 13.33
CA LYS A 59 7.19 1.19 12.81
C LYS A 59 5.82 1.86 12.77
N ARG A 60 5.52 2.67 13.78
CA ARG A 60 4.22 3.35 13.84
C ARG A 60 3.98 4.28 12.66
N TRP A 61 5.06 4.75 12.01
CA TRP A 61 4.97 5.69 10.90
C TRP A 61 4.82 5.01 9.54
N LEU A 62 5.01 3.69 9.47
CA LEU A 62 4.94 2.97 8.19
C LEU A 62 3.54 2.97 7.59
N ASN A 63 2.52 3.12 8.43
CA ASN A 63 1.12 3.12 8.00
C ASN A 63 0.45 4.47 8.22
N GLN A 64 1.23 5.55 8.18
CA GLN A 64 0.70 6.89 8.31
C GLN A 64 0.84 7.64 7.00
N ASP A 65 -0.05 8.62 6.79
CA ASP A 65 0.10 9.53 5.66
C ASP A 65 1.43 10.25 5.79
N GLU A 66 2.11 10.40 4.67
CA GLU A 66 3.46 10.97 4.68
C GLU A 66 3.50 12.33 5.34
N LYS A 67 2.48 13.15 5.11
CA LYS A 67 2.43 14.50 5.70
C LYS A 67 2.25 14.47 7.21
N MET A 68 1.81 13.35 7.77
CA MET A 68 1.64 13.20 9.22
C MET A 68 2.90 12.74 9.92
N VAL A 69 3.89 12.30 9.16
CA VAL A 69 5.15 11.83 9.72
C VAL A 69 6.06 13.03 9.99
N PRO A 70 6.56 13.21 11.22
CA PRO A 70 7.45 14.34 11.50
C PRO A 70 8.69 14.28 10.61
N GLU A 71 9.24 15.44 10.30
CA GLU A 71 10.33 15.51 9.34
C GLU A 71 11.55 14.69 9.72
N PRO A 72 12.01 14.68 10.98
CA PRO A 72 13.17 13.86 11.32
C PRO A 72 12.92 12.36 11.05
N GLU A 73 11.73 11.88 11.40
CA GLU A 73 11.36 10.49 11.16
C GLU A 73 11.21 10.18 9.67
N ARG A 74 10.62 11.12 8.93
CA ARG A 74 10.46 10.95 7.49
C ARG A 74 11.81 10.83 6.80
N ARG A 75 12.76 11.63 7.23
CA ARG A 75 14.11 11.60 6.67
C ARG A 75 14.80 10.27 6.98
N LYS A 76 14.65 9.78 8.20
CA LYS A 76 15.23 8.48 8.57
C LYS A 76 14.59 7.35 7.78
N LEU A 77 13.28 7.41 7.59
CA LEU A 77 12.60 6.38 6.79
C LEU A 77 13.10 6.38 5.36
N ALA A 78 13.24 7.57 4.75
CA ALA A 78 13.74 7.67 3.38
C ALA A 78 15.15 7.11 3.25
N GLU A 79 15.96 7.21 4.30
CA GLU A 79 17.33 6.75 4.31
C GLU A 79 17.41 5.23 4.47
N VAL A 80 16.56 4.66 5.31
CA VAL A 80 16.69 3.26 5.71
C VAL A 80 15.78 2.33 4.92
N LEU A 81 14.59 2.78 4.51
CA LEU A 81 13.65 1.92 3.78
C LEU A 81 14.26 1.26 2.54
N PRO A 82 15.11 1.95 1.74
CA PRO A 82 15.69 1.29 0.57
C PRO A 82 16.57 0.08 0.88
N LYS A 83 16.92 -0.13 2.13
CA LYS A 83 17.65 -1.34 2.51
C LYS A 83 16.82 -2.59 2.37
N SER A 84 15.49 -2.46 2.33
CA SER A 84 14.59 -3.58 2.08
C SER A 84 13.64 -3.19 0.95
N ARG A 85 13.80 -3.84 -0.21
CA ARG A 85 12.91 -3.58 -1.34
C ARG A 85 11.45 -3.86 -0.98
N VAL A 86 11.22 -4.94 -0.24
CA VAL A 86 9.86 -5.32 0.12
C VAL A 86 9.23 -4.29 1.05
N LEU A 87 9.94 -3.87 2.08
CA LEU A 87 9.41 -2.84 3.00
C LEU A 87 9.16 -1.53 2.26
N MET A 88 10.11 -1.11 1.43
CA MET A 88 9.97 0.12 0.67
C MET A 88 8.75 0.05 -0.25
N THR A 89 8.58 -1.09 -0.93
CA THR A 89 7.45 -1.27 -1.84
C THR A 89 6.13 -1.24 -1.08
N MET A 90 6.05 -1.91 0.06
CA MET A 90 4.81 -1.92 0.84
C MET A 90 4.43 -0.52 1.32
N VAL A 91 5.41 0.27 1.74
CA VAL A 91 5.15 1.64 2.17
C VAL A 91 4.73 2.51 0.98
N ALA A 92 5.42 2.38 -0.15
CA ALA A 92 5.09 3.16 -1.35
C ALA A 92 3.71 2.81 -1.88
N MET A 93 3.35 1.52 -1.86
CA MET A 93 2.04 1.09 -2.34
C MET A 93 0.91 1.62 -1.45
N ARG A 94 1.15 1.71 -0.14
CA ARG A 94 0.16 2.33 0.74
C ARG A 94 -0.02 3.80 0.40
N ARG A 95 1.08 4.50 0.14
CA ARG A 95 1.03 5.92 -0.22
C ARG A 95 0.23 6.12 -1.50
N ASP A 96 0.49 5.27 -2.49
CA ASP A 96 -0.21 5.37 -3.77
C ASP A 96 -1.70 5.06 -3.62
N LEU A 97 -2.03 4.06 -2.80
CA LEU A 97 -3.43 3.75 -2.53
C LEU A 97 -4.14 4.91 -1.87
N ALA A 98 -3.51 5.51 -0.86
CA ALA A 98 -4.09 6.67 -0.17
C ALA A 98 -4.28 7.84 -1.13
N ALA A 99 -3.40 7.99 -2.10
CA ALA A 99 -3.47 9.10 -3.06
C ALA A 99 -4.68 9.03 -3.97
N VAL A 100 -5.28 7.84 -4.13
CA VAL A 100 -6.51 7.71 -4.93
C VAL A 100 -7.59 8.63 -4.39
N TRP A 101 -7.69 8.76 -3.07
CA TRP A 101 -8.72 9.62 -2.45
C TRP A 101 -8.33 11.09 -2.40
N GLY A 102 -7.07 11.41 -2.70
CA GLY A 102 -6.60 12.77 -2.64
C GLY A 102 -6.86 13.60 -3.89
N ARG A 103 -7.45 13.01 -4.92
CA ARG A 103 -7.62 13.69 -6.20
C ARG A 103 -9.05 14.18 -6.35
N SER A 104 -9.31 15.34 -5.80
CA SER A 104 -10.67 15.89 -5.78
C SER A 104 -11.20 16.24 -7.17
N ALA A 105 -10.30 16.48 -8.14
CA ALA A 105 -10.71 16.83 -9.49
C ALA A 105 -10.84 15.62 -10.42
N ALA A 106 -10.56 14.42 -9.93
CA ALA A 106 -10.59 13.24 -10.76
C ALA A 106 -12.04 12.84 -11.09
N THR A 107 -12.26 12.38 -12.32
CA THR A 107 -13.54 11.81 -12.69
C THR A 107 -13.64 10.39 -12.14
N ARG A 108 -14.87 9.88 -12.16
CA ARG A 108 -15.11 8.50 -11.74
C ARG A 108 -14.27 7.52 -12.56
N ASP A 109 -14.23 7.72 -13.87
CA ASP A 109 -13.45 6.83 -14.74
C ASP A 109 -11.96 6.89 -14.42
N GLN A 110 -11.46 8.07 -14.11
CA GLN A 110 -10.07 8.22 -13.73
C GLN A 110 -9.77 7.49 -12.42
N LEU A 111 -10.68 7.59 -11.46
CA LEU A 111 -10.51 6.89 -10.18
C LEU A 111 -10.51 5.38 -10.37
N VAL A 112 -11.42 4.87 -11.22
CA VAL A 112 -11.46 3.45 -11.53
C VAL A 112 -10.13 3.00 -12.13
N ARG A 113 -9.63 3.75 -13.11
CA ARG A 113 -8.38 3.39 -13.76
C ARG A 113 -7.20 3.42 -12.78
N GLN A 114 -7.18 4.42 -11.91
CA GLN A 114 -6.10 4.50 -10.91
C GLN A 114 -6.15 3.32 -9.95
N LEU A 115 -7.34 2.94 -9.53
CA LEU A 115 -7.48 1.81 -8.63
C LEU A 115 -7.11 0.49 -9.31
N GLN A 116 -7.52 0.32 -10.57
CA GLN A 116 -7.12 -0.85 -11.34
C GLN A 116 -5.62 -0.92 -11.55
N ASP A 117 -5.01 0.22 -11.86
CA ASP A 117 -3.57 0.29 -12.01
C ASP A 117 -2.86 -0.08 -10.71
N TRP A 118 -3.37 0.42 -9.60
CA TRP A 118 -2.80 0.08 -8.30
C TRP A 118 -2.86 -1.43 -8.05
N CYS A 119 -4.01 -2.03 -8.33
CA CYS A 119 -4.19 -3.47 -8.14
C CYS A 119 -3.23 -4.26 -9.02
N GLN A 120 -3.07 -3.84 -10.27
CA GLN A 120 -2.14 -4.52 -11.17
C GLN A 120 -0.71 -4.46 -10.66
N ARG A 121 -0.29 -3.30 -10.17
CA ARG A 121 1.05 -3.15 -9.62
C ARG A 121 1.25 -3.98 -8.37
N ALA A 122 0.24 -4.03 -7.51
CA ALA A 122 0.31 -4.86 -6.31
C ALA A 122 0.46 -6.34 -6.67
N GLU A 123 -0.31 -6.79 -7.66
CA GLU A 123 -0.28 -8.18 -8.10
C GLU A 123 1.02 -8.53 -8.80
N ALA A 124 1.67 -7.55 -9.44
CA ALA A 124 2.92 -7.76 -10.14
C ALA A 124 4.14 -7.56 -9.25
N SER A 125 3.95 -7.17 -8.00
CA SER A 125 5.06 -6.78 -7.12
C SER A 125 5.93 -7.97 -6.69
N GLY A 126 5.42 -9.18 -6.79
CA GLY A 126 6.09 -10.35 -6.23
C GLY A 126 5.94 -10.46 -4.73
N ILE A 127 5.18 -9.58 -4.11
CA ILE A 127 4.95 -9.59 -2.66
C ILE A 127 3.56 -10.18 -2.43
N ARG A 128 3.53 -11.41 -1.92
CA ARG A 128 2.29 -12.16 -1.80
C ARG A 128 1.20 -11.45 -1.00
N PRO A 129 1.48 -10.88 0.17
CA PRO A 129 0.43 -10.17 0.92
C PRO A 129 -0.16 -8.99 0.16
N LEU A 130 0.65 -8.30 -0.66
CA LEU A 130 0.13 -7.22 -1.50
C LEU A 130 -0.82 -7.75 -2.56
N ALA A 131 -0.44 -8.84 -3.23
CA ALA A 131 -1.30 -9.45 -4.23
C ALA A 131 -2.60 -9.95 -3.62
N GLU A 132 -2.53 -10.56 -2.46
CA GLU A 132 -3.72 -11.04 -1.77
C GLU A 132 -4.63 -9.90 -1.35
N PHE A 133 -4.06 -8.81 -0.85
CA PHE A 133 -4.85 -7.66 -0.50
C PHE A 133 -5.53 -7.07 -1.73
N SER A 134 -4.82 -6.99 -2.85
CA SER A 134 -5.37 -6.49 -4.10
C SER A 134 -6.57 -7.33 -4.55
N GLU A 135 -6.46 -8.65 -4.45
CA GLU A 135 -7.57 -9.52 -4.83
C GLU A 135 -8.79 -9.30 -3.95
N ARG A 136 -8.56 -9.11 -2.65
CA ARG A 136 -9.67 -8.80 -1.74
C ARG A 136 -10.28 -7.45 -2.06
N LEU A 137 -9.46 -6.48 -2.41
CA LEU A 137 -9.94 -5.15 -2.77
C LEU A 137 -10.82 -5.20 -4.02
N ARG A 138 -10.43 -6.01 -5.00
CA ARG A 138 -11.24 -6.18 -6.22
C ARG A 138 -12.60 -6.79 -5.92
N ARG A 139 -12.70 -7.56 -4.85
CA ARG A 139 -13.95 -8.18 -4.42
C ARG A 139 -14.58 -7.50 -3.22
N TYR A 140 -14.08 -6.34 -2.88
CA TYR A 140 -14.57 -5.61 -1.72
C TYR A 140 -16.03 -5.23 -1.90
N ALA A 141 -16.86 -5.52 -0.89
CA ALA A 141 -18.28 -5.23 -0.97
C ALA A 141 -18.81 -4.65 0.32
#